data_70ac16b9babc312eceb004b055c2a6a6
#
_entry.id   70ac16b9babc312eceb004b055c2a6a6
#
_cell.length_a   1.000
_cell.length_b   1.000
_cell.length_c   1.000
_cell.angle_alpha   90.00
_cell.angle_beta   90.00
_cell.angle_gamma   90.00
#
_symmetry.space_group_name_H-M   'P 1'
#
loop_
_entity.id
_entity.type
_entity.pdbx_description
1 polymer ?
#
loop_
_entity_poly.entity_id
_entity_poly.type
_entity_poly.pdbx_seq_one_letter_code
_entity_poly.pdbx_strand_id
1 'polypeptide(L)'
;MQILKDRIRKDGKIKGGNVLKVDSFLNHQMDIKLFGEIGKEFKRRFADAEVNKILTIEASGIGIACIVAQYFDVPVVFAKKNQTKNIAGEVHTTKVESFTHGRVYDIIVAKEFLGKGIFRKRR
;
A
#
# COMPACT_ATOMS: atom_id res chain seq x y z
N MET A 1 -13.40 -1.81 10.43
CA MET A 1 -12.62 -2.80 11.18
C MET A 1 -12.33 -2.27 12.57
N GLN A 2 -12.96 -2.87 13.54
CA GLN A 2 -12.94 -2.34 14.90
C GLN A 2 -11.56 -2.41 15.56
N ILE A 3 -10.82 -3.46 15.30
CA ILE A 3 -9.48 -3.65 15.85
C ILE A 3 -8.55 -2.48 15.46
N LEU A 4 -8.64 -2.05 14.21
CA LEU A 4 -7.83 -0.93 13.74
C LEU A 4 -8.28 0.39 14.35
N LYS A 5 -9.58 0.61 14.43
CA LYS A 5 -10.12 1.82 15.05
C LYS A 5 -9.70 1.93 16.51
N ASP A 6 -9.76 0.82 17.24
CA ASP A 6 -9.36 0.80 18.64
C ASP A 6 -7.88 1.10 18.80
N ARG A 7 -7.06 0.56 17.91
CA ARG A 7 -5.62 0.81 17.97
C ARG A 7 -5.29 2.26 17.66
N ILE A 8 -5.97 2.85 16.70
CA ILE A 8 -5.78 4.27 16.38
C ILE A 8 -6.15 5.14 17.57
N ARG A 9 -7.25 4.84 18.26
CA ARG A 9 -7.65 5.58 19.45
C ARG A 9 -6.65 5.45 20.58
N LYS A 10 -6.11 4.25 20.75
CA LYS A 10 -5.18 3.97 21.85
C LYS A 10 -3.79 4.55 21.61
N ASP A 11 -3.23 4.33 20.44
CA ASP A 11 -1.83 4.61 20.17
C ASP A 11 -1.60 5.67 19.11
N GLY A 12 -2.63 6.11 18.41
CA GLY A 12 -2.52 7.21 17.47
C GLY A 12 -2.31 8.53 18.21
N LYS A 13 -1.55 9.42 17.59
CA LYS A 13 -1.26 10.72 18.17
C LYS A 13 -1.61 11.80 17.17
N ILE A 14 -2.13 12.92 17.66
CA ILE A 14 -2.45 14.05 16.80
C ILE A 14 -1.38 15.12 16.97
N LYS A 15 -0.79 15.54 15.87
CA LYS A 15 0.17 16.63 15.85
C LYS A 15 -0.34 17.75 14.96
N GLY A 16 -0.10 18.97 15.39
CA GLY A 16 -0.47 20.14 14.61
C GLY A 16 -1.96 20.28 14.36
N GLY A 17 -2.79 19.64 15.17
CA GLY A 17 -4.23 19.76 15.13
C GLY A 17 -4.93 18.91 14.08
N ASN A 18 -4.24 18.51 13.01
CA ASN A 18 -4.88 17.77 11.92
C ASN A 18 -4.05 16.64 11.33
N VAL A 19 -2.90 16.33 11.92
CA VAL A 19 -2.07 15.22 11.44
C VAL A 19 -2.17 14.07 12.42
N LEU A 20 -2.69 12.95 11.95
CA LEU A 20 -2.77 11.74 12.74
C LEU A 20 -1.47 10.94 12.54
N LYS A 21 -0.75 10.73 13.63
CA LYS A 21 0.47 9.93 13.62
C LYS A 21 0.15 8.51 14.07
N VAL A 22 0.49 7.56 13.23
CA VAL A 22 0.29 6.14 13.48
C VAL A 22 1.60 5.37 13.32
N ASP A 23 2.71 6.06 13.52
CA ASP A 23 4.03 5.52 13.22
C ASP A 23 4.49 4.45 14.18
N SER A 24 3.89 4.33 15.35
CA SER A 24 4.29 3.31 16.31
C SER A 24 3.78 1.91 15.97
N PHE A 25 2.81 1.80 15.06
CA PHE A 25 2.24 0.49 14.75
C PHE A 25 1.96 0.28 13.26
N LEU A 26 2.04 1.32 12.44
CA LEU A 26 1.63 1.19 11.05
C LEU A 26 2.75 1.52 10.06
N ASN A 27 3.29 2.72 10.09
CA ASN A 27 4.12 3.19 8.99
C ASN A 27 5.55 3.55 9.35
N HIS A 28 6.00 3.24 10.55
CA HIS A 28 7.41 3.33 10.94
C HIS A 28 7.80 2.06 11.68
N GLN A 29 7.17 1.80 12.80
CA GLN A 29 7.20 0.49 13.41
C GLN A 29 5.94 -0.24 12.96
N MET A 30 6.09 -1.46 12.53
CA MET A 30 4.99 -2.24 11.96
C MET A 30 4.57 -3.34 12.92
N ASP A 31 3.33 -3.29 13.37
CA ASP A 31 2.78 -4.34 14.21
C ASP A 31 2.28 -5.47 13.31
N ILE A 32 3.07 -6.53 13.23
CA ILE A 32 2.80 -7.62 12.30
C ILE A 32 1.50 -8.35 12.64
N LYS A 33 1.20 -8.48 13.92
CA LYS A 33 -0.07 -9.13 14.32
C LYS A 33 -1.27 -8.30 13.87
N LEU A 34 -1.19 -6.99 14.04
CA LEU A 34 -2.23 -6.08 13.53
C LEU A 34 -2.34 -6.19 12.01
N PHE A 35 -1.22 -6.24 11.30
CA PHE A 35 -1.22 -6.40 9.86
C PHE A 35 -1.88 -7.72 9.43
N GLY A 36 -1.68 -8.78 10.20
CA GLY A 36 -2.36 -10.04 9.96
C GLY A 36 -3.87 -9.91 10.04
N GLU A 37 -4.36 -9.18 11.03
CA GLU A 37 -5.80 -8.93 11.15
C GLU A 37 -6.33 -8.09 10.00
N ILE A 38 -5.55 -7.11 9.56
CA ILE A 38 -5.90 -6.30 8.39
C ILE A 38 -5.96 -7.19 7.13
N GLY A 39 -5.00 -8.10 6.99
CA GLY A 39 -4.99 -9.03 5.87
C GLY A 39 -6.23 -9.90 5.82
N LYS A 40 -6.64 -10.42 6.96
CA LYS A 40 -7.89 -11.20 7.06
C LYS A 40 -9.10 -10.37 6.66
N GLU A 41 -9.12 -9.11 7.06
CA GLU A 41 -10.24 -8.23 6.73
C GLU A 41 -10.28 -7.96 5.23
N PHE A 42 -9.14 -7.71 4.59
CA PHE A 42 -9.08 -7.57 3.15
C PHE A 42 -9.59 -8.83 2.45
N LYS A 43 -9.13 -9.98 2.90
CA LYS A 43 -9.55 -11.24 2.30
C LYS A 43 -11.06 -11.43 2.40
N ARG A 44 -11.62 -11.07 3.54
CA ARG A 44 -13.06 -11.15 3.75
C ARG A 44 -13.83 -10.23 2.80
N ARG A 45 -13.36 -8.99 2.66
CA ARG A 45 -14.04 -8.00 1.83
C ARG A 45 -13.93 -8.29 0.35
N PHE A 46 -12.86 -8.92 -0.07
CA PHE A 46 -12.62 -9.23 -1.47
C PHE A 46 -12.73 -10.73 -1.76
N ALA A 47 -13.51 -11.44 -0.93
CA ALA A 47 -13.63 -12.90 -1.07
C ALA A 47 -14.13 -13.33 -2.44
N ASP A 48 -15.00 -12.52 -3.05
CA ASP A 48 -15.58 -12.83 -4.35
C ASP A 48 -14.77 -12.26 -5.52
N ALA A 49 -13.72 -11.53 -5.23
CA ALA A 49 -12.91 -10.92 -6.27
C ALA A 49 -11.78 -11.87 -6.67
N GLU A 50 -11.46 -11.86 -7.94
CA GLU A 50 -10.35 -12.64 -8.46
C GLU A 50 -9.10 -11.79 -8.41
N VAL A 51 -8.41 -11.85 -7.28
CA VAL A 51 -7.20 -11.06 -7.05
C VAL A 51 -6.00 -11.89 -7.47
N ASN A 52 -5.22 -11.38 -8.41
CA ASN A 52 -4.03 -12.07 -8.87
C ASN A 52 -2.74 -11.31 -8.61
N LYS A 53 -2.84 -10.12 -8.07
CA LYS A 53 -1.66 -9.31 -7.77
C LYS A 53 -2.07 -8.17 -6.85
N ILE A 54 -1.14 -7.74 -6.00
CA ILE A 54 -1.36 -6.60 -5.14
C ILE A 54 -0.35 -5.53 -5.53
N LEU A 55 -0.83 -4.32 -5.75
CA LEU A 55 0.01 -3.18 -6.08
C LEU A 55 0.03 -2.22 -4.91
N THR A 56 1.21 -1.79 -4.55
CA THR A 56 1.39 -0.75 -3.54
C THR A 56 2.44 0.25 -4.04
N ILE A 57 2.73 1.24 -3.22
CA ILE A 57 3.73 2.27 -3.55
C ILE A 57 4.75 2.29 -2.43
N GLU A 58 6.06 2.39 -2.79
CA GLU A 58 7.08 2.52 -1.76
C GLU A 58 6.82 3.79 -0.92
N ALA A 59 7.15 3.83 0.34
CA ALA A 59 7.81 2.71 1.01
C ALA A 59 6.92 2.09 2.08
N SER A 60 6.14 2.87 2.79
CA SER A 60 5.43 2.39 3.99
C SER A 60 4.33 1.38 3.68
N GLY A 61 3.84 1.35 2.46
CA GLY A 61 2.81 0.39 2.07
C GLY A 61 3.33 -1.00 1.77
N ILE A 62 4.65 -1.16 1.61
CA ILE A 62 5.21 -2.45 1.19
C ILE A 62 4.99 -3.52 2.26
N GLY A 63 5.25 -3.18 3.53
CA GLY A 63 5.12 -4.15 4.61
C GLY A 63 3.71 -4.71 4.72
N ILE A 64 2.73 -3.83 4.76
CA ILE A 64 1.34 -4.27 4.90
C ILE A 64 0.88 -5.04 3.65
N ALA A 65 1.32 -4.61 2.47
CA ALA A 65 0.96 -5.31 1.24
C ALA A 65 1.48 -6.74 1.24
N CYS A 66 2.69 -6.96 1.74
CA CYS A 66 3.26 -8.31 1.81
C CYS A 66 2.45 -9.22 2.73
N ILE A 67 2.02 -8.70 3.87
CA ILE A 67 1.20 -9.50 4.79
C ILE A 67 -0.17 -9.78 4.19
N VAL A 68 -0.80 -8.78 3.58
CA VAL A 68 -2.10 -8.97 2.93
C VAL A 68 -1.99 -9.99 1.80
N ALA A 69 -0.91 -9.93 1.02
CA ALA A 69 -0.72 -10.84 -0.11
C ALA A 69 -0.67 -12.30 0.30
N GLN A 70 -0.23 -12.61 1.51
CA GLN A 70 -0.22 -13.96 2.02
C GLN A 70 -1.62 -14.57 2.08
N TYR A 71 -2.62 -13.76 2.37
CA TYR A 71 -4.01 -14.22 2.44
C TYR A 71 -4.61 -14.43 1.06
N PHE A 72 -4.05 -13.83 0.03
CA PHE A 72 -4.51 -14.01 -1.35
C PHE A 72 -3.61 -14.95 -2.15
N ASP A 73 -2.46 -15.30 -1.61
CA ASP A 73 -1.46 -16.13 -2.27
C ASP A 73 -1.06 -15.58 -3.64
N VAL A 74 -0.72 -14.30 -3.66
CA VAL A 74 -0.38 -13.59 -4.89
C VAL A 74 0.89 -12.76 -4.67
N PRO A 75 1.58 -12.40 -5.76
CA PRO A 75 2.73 -11.52 -5.63
C PRO A 75 2.33 -10.08 -5.35
N VAL A 76 3.29 -9.33 -4.85
CA VAL A 76 3.18 -7.90 -4.62
C VAL A 76 4.11 -7.20 -5.59
N VAL A 77 3.60 -6.16 -6.24
CA VAL A 77 4.40 -5.24 -7.02
C VAL A 77 4.36 -3.89 -6.33
N PHE A 78 5.51 -3.25 -6.17
CA PHE A 78 5.49 -1.90 -5.63
C PHE A 78 5.99 -0.91 -6.67
N ALA A 79 5.24 0.15 -6.83
CA ALA A 79 5.64 1.26 -7.67
C ALA A 79 6.71 2.07 -6.94
N LYS A 80 7.67 2.56 -7.69
CA LYS A 80 8.79 3.31 -7.14
C LYS A 80 8.55 4.80 -7.28
N LYS A 81 8.96 5.52 -6.27
CA LYS A 81 8.97 6.98 -6.32
C LYS A 81 10.22 7.43 -7.02
N ASN A 82 10.08 8.46 -7.81
CA ASN A 82 11.17 9.01 -8.58
C ASN A 82 11.69 8.08 -9.65
N GLN A 83 12.40 8.69 -10.55
CA GLN A 83 13.03 8.00 -11.62
C GLN A 83 14.19 7.19 -11.11
N THR A 84 14.12 5.91 -11.20
CA THR A 84 15.32 5.13 -11.25
C THR A 84 15.61 4.93 -12.71
N LYS A 85 16.71 5.43 -13.15
CA LYS A 85 17.14 5.25 -14.53
C LYS A 85 17.49 3.81 -14.84
N ASN A 86 17.32 2.92 -13.88
CA ASN A 86 17.69 1.53 -13.99
C ASN A 86 16.52 0.59 -14.27
N ILE A 87 15.33 1.13 -14.47
CA ILE A 87 14.21 0.28 -14.85
C ILE A 87 14.27 0.08 -16.35
N ALA A 88 14.54 -1.16 -16.74
CA ALA A 88 14.57 -1.53 -18.13
C ALA A 88 13.15 -1.73 -18.64
N GLY A 89 12.92 -1.41 -19.92
CA GLY A 89 11.66 -1.65 -20.56
C GLY A 89 10.64 -0.56 -20.35
N GLU A 90 9.41 -0.87 -20.74
CA GLU A 90 8.32 0.08 -20.65
C GLU A 90 7.79 0.17 -19.24
N VAL A 91 7.34 1.35 -18.87
CA VAL A 91 6.81 1.62 -17.55
C VAL A 91 5.46 2.32 -17.63
N HIS A 92 4.63 2.07 -16.63
CA HIS A 92 3.49 2.93 -16.34
C HIS A 92 4.00 4.04 -15.44
N THR A 93 3.57 5.26 -15.69
CA THR A 93 3.99 6.37 -14.85
C THR A 93 2.82 7.30 -14.59
N THR A 94 2.81 7.92 -13.43
CA THR A 94 1.85 8.96 -13.08
C THR A 94 2.48 9.89 -12.07
N LYS A 95 1.91 11.06 -11.92
CA LYS A 95 2.39 12.03 -10.95
C LYS A 95 1.51 12.00 -9.73
N VAL A 96 2.14 12.05 -8.57
CA VAL A 96 1.44 12.08 -7.29
C VAL A 96 1.99 13.20 -6.45
N GLU A 97 1.11 13.98 -5.86
CA GLU A 97 1.51 15.04 -4.95
C GLU A 97 1.61 14.49 -3.54
N SER A 98 2.74 14.77 -2.89
CA SER A 98 2.92 14.39 -1.50
C SER A 98 2.52 15.55 -0.60
N PHE A 99 1.49 15.35 0.19
CA PHE A 99 1.08 16.36 1.15
C PHE A 99 2.12 16.59 2.24
N THR A 100 2.86 15.57 2.57
CA THR A 100 3.87 15.65 3.64
C THR A 100 5.07 16.49 3.21
N HIS A 101 5.48 16.35 1.97
CA HIS A 101 6.69 17.00 1.47
C HIS A 101 6.43 18.15 0.53
N GLY A 102 5.18 18.38 0.14
CA GLY A 102 4.84 19.43 -0.80
C GLY A 102 5.46 19.24 -2.17
N ARG A 103 5.79 18.03 -2.55
CA ARG A 103 6.44 17.71 -3.82
C ARG A 103 5.56 16.86 -4.70
N VAL A 104 5.78 16.98 -5.99
CA VAL A 104 5.18 16.09 -6.97
C VAL A 104 6.20 15.02 -7.32
N TYR A 105 5.79 13.77 -7.23
CA TYR A 105 6.64 12.63 -7.56
C TYR A 105 6.12 11.92 -8.77
N ASP A 106 7.03 11.40 -9.57
CA ASP A 106 6.67 10.40 -10.57
C ASP A 106 6.63 9.04 -9.90
N ILE A 107 5.54 8.35 -10.10
CA ILE A 107 5.36 6.97 -9.62
C ILE A 107 5.54 6.06 -10.81
N ILE A 108 6.44 5.10 -10.71
CA ILE A 108 6.84 4.27 -11.84
C ILE A 108 6.69 2.80 -11.48
N VAL A 109 6.07 2.04 -12.37
CA VAL A 109 6.01 0.58 -12.25
C VAL A 109 6.26 -0.02 -13.62
N ALA A 110 7.09 -1.05 -13.68
CA ALA A 110 7.40 -1.72 -14.94
C ALA A 110 6.18 -2.45 -15.48
N LYS A 111 5.90 -2.29 -16.75
CA LYS A 111 4.79 -2.98 -17.42
C LYS A 111 4.97 -4.49 -17.42
N GLU A 112 6.21 -4.94 -17.34
CA GLU A 112 6.54 -6.34 -17.22
C GLU A 112 5.85 -7.00 -16.02
N PHE A 113 5.73 -6.26 -14.91
CA PHE A 113 5.13 -6.78 -13.68
C PHE A 113 3.68 -6.39 -13.51
N LEU A 114 3.20 -5.44 -14.28
CA LEU A 114 1.83 -4.95 -14.17
C LEU A 114 1.31 -4.67 -15.57
N GLY A 115 0.90 -5.72 -16.25
CA GLY A 115 0.48 -5.66 -17.64
C GLY A 115 -0.96 -5.26 -17.82
N LYS A 116 -1.38 -5.29 -19.07
CA LYS A 116 -2.78 -5.01 -19.45
C LYS A 116 -3.72 -6.01 -18.80
N GLY A 117 -4.89 -5.57 -18.45
CA GLY A 117 -5.95 -6.41 -17.93
C GLY A 117 -5.87 -6.69 -16.45
N ILE A 118 -4.80 -6.30 -15.79
CA ILE A 118 -4.68 -6.41 -14.34
C ILE A 118 -5.58 -5.40 -13.65
N PHE A 119 -5.72 -4.22 -14.22
CA PHE A 119 -6.61 -3.20 -13.72
C PHE A 119 -7.97 -3.36 -14.34
N ARG A 120 -8.85 -3.77 -13.51
CA ARG A 120 -10.21 -3.74 -13.96
C ARG A 120 -10.86 -2.68 -13.21
N LYS A 121 -11.33 -2.02 -13.51
CA LYS A 121 -11.93 -1.19 -12.77
C LYS A 121 -13.04 -1.54 -12.05
N ARG A 122 -13.13 -1.60 -11.46
CA ARG A 122 -13.89 -1.69 -10.91
C ARG A 122 -14.73 -1.02 -10.63
N ARG A 123 -15.33 -0.78 -10.74
CA ARG A 123 -16.01 -0.07 -10.43
C ARG A 123 -16.54 -0.01 -9.89
#